data_e234fef972764e6c4329bb0c8665ff75
#
_entry.id   e234fef972764e6c4329bb0c8665ff75
#
_cell.length_a   1.000
_cell.length_b   1.000
_cell.length_c   1.000
_cell.angle_alpha   90.00
_cell.angle_beta   90.00
_cell.angle_gamma   90.00
#
_symmetry.space_group_name_H-M   'P 1'
#
loop_
_entity.id
_entity.type
_entity.pdbx_description
1 polymer ?
#
loop_
_entity_poly.entity_id
_entity_poly.type
_entity_poly.pdbx_seq_one_letter_code
_entity_poly.pdbx_strand_id
1 'polypeptide(L)'
;MCIRDSVKIVSGMDEQTLKTVAQVYEMVVAAGVHRAESIKVAEAAKVIENSQRDINIAFMNELSIIFHKMGIDTLSVLEAAGTKWNFLKFSPGLVGGHCIGVDPYYLTYKAEQMGYHSQIILSGRRINDDMGGYIAQSLVKKLISADVPVKNARVGILGLTFKENCPDTRNTKVMDLSLIHI
;
A
#
# COMPACT_ATOMS: atom_id res chain seq x y z
N MET A 1 -3.37 -8.16 -14.33
CA MET A 1 -2.43 -9.15 -13.75
C MET A 1 -3.15 -10.49 -13.75
N CYS A 2 -2.66 -11.46 -14.50
CA CYS A 2 -3.24 -12.80 -14.54
C CYS A 2 -2.80 -13.58 -13.30
N ILE A 3 -3.71 -14.33 -12.70
CA ILE A 3 -3.40 -15.18 -11.52
C ILE A 3 -2.31 -16.22 -11.83
N ARG A 4 -2.09 -16.53 -13.11
CA ARG A 4 -1.13 -17.55 -13.59
C ARG A 4 0.29 -17.02 -13.79
N ASP A 5 0.50 -15.71 -13.76
CA ASP A 5 1.76 -15.06 -14.19
C ASP A 5 2.77 -14.88 -13.05
N SER A 6 2.43 -15.27 -11.84
CA SER A 6 3.32 -15.17 -10.67
C SER A 6 3.37 -16.48 -9.90
N VAL A 7 4.53 -16.80 -9.33
CA VAL A 7 4.74 -17.95 -8.45
C VAL A 7 3.68 -17.96 -7.35
N LYS A 8 3.08 -19.12 -7.11
CA LYS A 8 2.13 -19.31 -6.00
C LYS A 8 2.81 -20.00 -4.84
N ILE A 9 2.54 -19.49 -3.63
CA ILE A 9 2.99 -20.14 -2.40
C ILE A 9 1.91 -21.12 -1.96
N VAL A 10 2.29 -22.34 -1.76
CA VAL A 10 1.42 -23.41 -1.28
C VAL A 10 2.01 -24.08 -0.04
N SER A 11 1.15 -24.63 0.80
CA SER A 11 1.53 -25.40 1.98
C SER A 11 0.52 -26.51 2.24
N GLY A 12 0.82 -27.41 3.15
CA GLY A 12 -0.05 -28.47 3.59
C GLY A 12 0.11 -28.72 5.09
N MET A 13 -0.85 -29.43 5.68
CA MET A 13 -0.77 -29.89 7.06
C MET A 13 0.27 -31.02 7.26
N ASP A 14 0.59 -31.72 6.16
CA ASP A 14 1.58 -32.77 6.05
C ASP A 14 2.19 -32.76 4.64
N GLU A 15 3.22 -33.57 4.43
CA GLU A 15 3.96 -33.67 3.18
C GLU A 15 3.07 -34.18 2.02
N GLN A 16 2.18 -35.13 2.29
CA GLN A 16 1.28 -35.69 1.29
C GLN A 16 0.27 -34.63 0.79
N THR A 17 -0.30 -33.89 1.72
CA THR A 17 -1.21 -32.77 1.40
C THR A 17 -0.49 -31.69 0.62
N LEU A 18 0.72 -31.27 1.06
CA LEU A 18 1.54 -30.30 0.34
C LEU A 18 1.82 -30.74 -1.10
N LYS A 19 2.20 -32.00 -1.30
CA LYS A 19 2.47 -32.57 -2.63
C LYS A 19 1.24 -32.50 -3.53
N THR A 20 0.08 -32.89 -2.99
CA THR A 20 -1.19 -32.87 -3.74
C THR A 20 -1.60 -31.46 -4.13
N VAL A 21 -1.55 -30.51 -3.19
CA VAL A 21 -1.87 -29.09 -3.46
C VAL A 21 -0.90 -28.52 -4.49
N ALA A 22 0.40 -28.75 -4.33
CA ALA A 22 1.40 -28.29 -5.28
C ALA A 22 1.14 -28.80 -6.69
N GLN A 23 0.86 -30.08 -6.88
CA GLN A 23 0.54 -30.68 -8.17
C GLN A 23 -0.67 -30.04 -8.85
N VAL A 24 -1.73 -29.75 -8.10
CA VAL A 24 -2.92 -29.09 -8.63
C VAL A 24 -2.60 -27.68 -9.12
N TYR A 25 -1.84 -26.91 -8.34
CA TYR A 25 -1.45 -25.57 -8.74
C TYR A 25 -0.47 -25.55 -9.93
N GLU A 26 0.47 -26.49 -9.99
CA GLU A 26 1.43 -26.64 -11.10
C GLU A 26 0.75 -26.90 -12.45
N MET A 27 -0.45 -27.50 -12.47
CA MET A 27 -1.23 -27.70 -13.68
C MET A 27 -1.75 -26.38 -14.30
N VAL A 28 -1.94 -25.32 -13.48
CA VAL A 28 -2.59 -24.08 -13.91
C VAL A 28 -1.72 -22.84 -13.79
N VAL A 29 -0.60 -22.91 -13.08
CA VAL A 29 0.29 -21.76 -12.80
C VAL A 29 1.60 -21.94 -13.59
N ALA A 30 1.69 -21.27 -14.72
CA ALA A 30 2.86 -21.33 -15.60
C ALA A 30 4.15 -20.81 -14.94
N ALA A 31 4.03 -19.84 -14.01
CA ALA A 31 5.15 -19.26 -13.27
C ALA A 31 5.74 -20.19 -12.19
N GLY A 32 5.10 -21.34 -11.92
CA GLY A 32 5.55 -22.29 -10.92
C GLY A 32 4.98 -22.08 -9.53
N VAL A 33 5.39 -22.95 -8.61
CA VAL A 33 4.88 -23.04 -7.24
C VAL A 33 6.05 -23.09 -6.25
N HIS A 34 5.96 -22.28 -5.20
CA HIS A 34 6.86 -22.35 -4.03
C HIS A 34 6.18 -23.17 -2.94
N ARG A 35 6.84 -24.23 -2.48
CA ARG A 35 6.35 -25.10 -1.42
C ARG A 35 6.87 -24.60 -0.08
N ALA A 36 6.00 -24.00 0.72
CA ALA A 36 6.35 -23.50 2.04
C ALA A 36 6.38 -24.64 3.08
N GLU A 37 7.29 -24.52 4.03
CA GLU A 37 7.53 -25.53 5.09
C GLU A 37 6.30 -25.75 5.99
N SER A 38 5.45 -24.75 6.14
CA SER A 38 4.23 -24.83 6.95
C SER A 38 3.16 -23.85 6.47
N ILE A 39 1.92 -24.07 6.89
CA ILE A 39 0.81 -23.14 6.66
C ILE A 39 1.13 -21.75 7.23
N LYS A 40 1.72 -21.69 8.43
CA LYS A 40 2.10 -20.42 9.06
C LYS A 40 3.12 -19.64 8.23
N VAL A 41 4.09 -20.30 7.62
CA VAL A 41 5.09 -19.68 6.74
C VAL A 41 4.42 -19.13 5.49
N ALA A 42 3.51 -19.90 4.88
CA ALA A 42 2.78 -19.46 3.68
C ALA A 42 1.89 -18.23 3.96
N GLU A 43 1.17 -18.25 5.07
CA GLU A 43 0.34 -17.11 5.50
C GLU A 43 1.19 -15.87 5.81
N ALA A 44 2.27 -16.04 6.58
CA ALA A 44 3.19 -14.95 6.90
C ALA A 44 3.80 -14.33 5.65
N ALA A 45 4.22 -15.14 4.67
CA ALA A 45 4.78 -14.66 3.41
C ALA A 45 3.80 -13.72 2.67
N LYS A 46 2.50 -14.04 2.67
CA LYS A 46 1.49 -13.18 2.05
C LYS A 46 1.31 -11.85 2.80
N VAL A 47 1.27 -11.92 4.12
CA VAL A 47 1.08 -10.72 4.95
C VAL A 47 2.28 -9.77 4.83
N ILE A 48 3.52 -10.30 4.85
CA ILE A 48 4.72 -9.45 4.74
C ILE A 48 4.89 -8.83 3.36
N GLU A 49 4.46 -9.50 2.28
CA GLU A 49 4.45 -8.91 0.93
C GLU A 49 3.62 -7.61 0.89
N ASN A 50 2.42 -7.64 1.47
CA ASN A 50 1.55 -6.48 1.53
C ASN A 50 2.04 -5.42 2.52
N SER A 51 2.53 -5.83 3.69
CA SER A 51 3.08 -4.92 4.70
C SER A 51 4.33 -4.20 4.21
N GLN A 52 5.23 -4.87 3.50
CA GLN A 52 6.40 -4.25 2.88
C GLN A 52 6.00 -3.18 1.88
N ARG A 53 5.01 -3.47 1.02
CA ARG A 53 4.51 -2.49 0.05
C ARG A 53 3.91 -1.27 0.72
N ASP A 54 3.12 -1.49 1.75
CA ASP A 54 2.50 -0.43 2.55
C ASP A 54 3.56 0.49 3.21
N ILE A 55 4.57 -0.09 3.84
CA ILE A 55 5.67 0.65 4.49
C ILE A 55 6.48 1.43 3.45
N ASN A 56 6.78 0.85 2.30
CA ASN A 56 7.52 1.55 1.25
C ASN A 56 6.74 2.73 0.69
N ILE A 57 5.42 2.60 0.52
CA ILE A 57 4.57 3.74 0.12
C ILE A 57 4.51 4.78 1.23
N ALA A 58 4.40 4.38 2.50
CA ALA A 58 4.43 5.30 3.63
C ALA A 58 5.73 6.10 3.69
N PHE A 59 6.85 5.46 3.45
CA PHE A 59 8.15 6.14 3.36
C PHE A 59 8.16 7.19 2.23
N MET A 60 7.66 6.86 1.05
CA MET A 60 7.56 7.83 -0.05
C MET A 60 6.59 8.97 0.28
N ASN A 61 5.49 8.67 0.95
CA ASN A 61 4.52 9.67 1.42
C ASN A 61 5.18 10.63 2.42
N GLU A 62 5.89 10.13 3.41
CA GLU A 62 6.60 10.94 4.38
C GLU A 62 7.67 11.83 3.70
N LEU A 63 8.46 11.26 2.77
CA LEU A 63 9.40 12.04 1.97
C LEU A 63 8.71 13.15 1.19
N SER A 64 7.55 12.90 0.61
CA SER A 64 6.80 13.93 -0.12
C SER A 64 6.38 15.09 0.77
N ILE A 65 6.00 14.81 2.02
CA ILE A 65 5.66 15.83 3.01
C ILE A 65 6.91 16.65 3.41
N ILE A 66 8.03 15.98 3.65
CA ILE A 66 9.30 16.61 4.01
C ILE A 66 9.79 17.51 2.88
N PHE A 67 9.88 16.98 1.67
CA PHE A 67 10.38 17.73 0.51
C PHE A 67 9.48 18.91 0.14
N HIS A 68 8.17 18.74 0.26
CA HIS A 68 7.26 19.87 0.10
C HIS A 68 7.55 21.01 1.08
N LYS A 69 7.84 20.70 2.35
CA LYS A 69 8.23 21.72 3.35
C LYS A 69 9.59 22.35 3.06
N MET A 70 10.46 21.62 2.39
CA MET A 70 11.81 22.10 1.99
C MET A 70 11.79 22.88 0.66
N GLY A 71 10.65 22.90 -0.05
CA GLY A 71 10.57 23.50 -1.39
C GLY A 71 11.27 22.68 -2.47
N ILE A 72 11.43 21.37 -2.27
CA ILE A 72 12.10 20.45 -3.20
C ILE A 72 11.04 19.63 -3.93
N ASP A 73 11.21 19.44 -5.22
CA ASP A 73 10.33 18.56 -6.00
C ASP A 73 10.63 17.09 -5.69
N THR A 74 9.62 16.41 -5.16
CA THR A 74 9.73 14.99 -4.76
C THR A 74 10.04 14.08 -5.93
N LEU A 75 9.43 14.30 -7.09
CA LEU A 75 9.62 13.44 -8.26
C LEU A 75 11.06 13.52 -8.76
N SER A 76 11.62 14.71 -8.85
CA SER A 76 13.02 14.91 -9.23
C SER A 76 14.00 14.19 -8.29
N VAL A 77 13.72 14.19 -6.98
CA VAL A 77 14.55 13.44 -6.01
C VAL A 77 14.41 11.93 -6.22
N LEU A 78 13.21 11.43 -6.42
CA LEU A 78 12.97 10.00 -6.65
C LEU A 78 13.58 9.53 -7.98
N GLU A 79 13.54 10.36 -9.01
CA GLU A 79 14.19 10.10 -10.30
C GLU A 79 15.72 9.97 -10.14
N ALA A 80 16.34 10.93 -9.46
CA ALA A 80 17.78 10.90 -9.17
C ALA A 80 18.18 9.69 -8.31
N ALA A 81 17.44 9.41 -7.23
CA ALA A 81 17.68 8.24 -6.38
C ALA A 81 17.47 6.93 -7.15
N GLY A 82 16.48 6.88 -8.04
CA GLY A 82 16.15 5.73 -8.88
C GLY A 82 17.21 5.36 -9.92
N THR A 83 18.26 6.16 -10.08
CA THR A 83 19.45 5.80 -10.88
C THR A 83 20.35 4.76 -10.19
N LYS A 84 20.17 4.57 -8.89
CA LYS A 84 20.96 3.60 -8.13
C LYS A 84 20.33 2.21 -8.21
N TRP A 85 21.12 1.20 -8.44
CA TRP A 85 20.67 -0.17 -8.64
C TRP A 85 19.92 -0.77 -7.44
N ASN A 86 20.24 -0.31 -6.23
CA ASN A 86 19.66 -0.79 -4.97
C ASN A 86 18.47 0.04 -4.48
N PHE A 87 18.06 1.08 -5.22
CA PHE A 87 16.92 1.88 -4.85
C PHE A 87 15.61 1.22 -5.32
N LEU A 88 14.71 0.93 -4.38
CA LEU A 88 13.40 0.38 -4.69
C LEU A 88 12.46 1.49 -5.16
N LYS A 89 12.00 1.36 -6.40
CA LYS A 89 11.15 2.37 -7.06
C LYS A 89 9.70 2.27 -6.55
N PHE A 90 9.40 3.08 -5.55
CA PHE A 90 8.05 3.38 -5.10
C PHE A 90 7.78 4.87 -5.30
N SER A 91 6.51 5.25 -5.31
CA SER A 91 6.08 6.64 -5.41
C SER A 91 5.05 6.98 -4.32
N PRO A 92 4.93 8.25 -3.94
CA PRO A 92 3.86 8.69 -3.04
C PRO A 92 2.48 8.40 -3.64
N GLY A 93 1.52 8.10 -2.78
CA GLY A 93 0.15 7.85 -3.23
C GLY A 93 -0.79 7.45 -2.12
N LEU A 94 -2.07 7.43 -2.42
CA LEU A 94 -3.11 6.97 -1.51
C LEU A 94 -3.14 5.44 -1.50
N VAL A 95 -3.16 4.86 -0.31
CA VAL A 95 -3.24 3.41 -0.11
C VAL A 95 -4.68 3.02 0.20
N GLY A 96 -5.29 2.26 -0.69
CA GLY A 96 -6.64 1.74 -0.55
C GLY A 96 -6.72 0.24 -0.83
N GLY A 97 -7.95 -0.26 -0.97
CA GLY A 97 -8.24 -1.67 -1.20
C GLY A 97 -8.32 -2.48 0.09
N HIS A 98 -8.56 -3.77 -0.06
CA HIS A 98 -8.84 -4.67 1.07
C HIS A 98 -7.62 -5.48 1.55
N CYS A 99 -6.46 -5.35 0.90
CA CYS A 99 -5.25 -6.08 1.28
C CYS A 99 -4.19 -5.16 1.88
N ILE A 100 -3.63 -4.23 1.07
CA ILE A 100 -2.45 -3.44 1.48
C ILE A 100 -2.74 -2.59 2.71
N GLY A 101 -3.94 -1.99 2.79
CA GLY A 101 -4.33 -1.17 3.93
C GLY A 101 -4.87 -1.95 5.14
N VAL A 102 -5.06 -3.27 5.03
CA VAL A 102 -5.73 -4.09 6.07
C VAL A 102 -4.81 -5.19 6.61
N ASP A 103 -4.11 -5.94 5.74
CA ASP A 103 -3.25 -7.06 6.17
C ASP A 103 -2.20 -6.68 7.23
N PRO A 104 -1.58 -5.48 7.19
CA PRO A 104 -0.66 -5.08 8.24
C PRO A 104 -1.28 -5.07 9.65
N TYR A 105 -2.57 -4.76 9.77
CA TYR A 105 -3.26 -4.77 11.06
C TYR A 105 -3.44 -6.18 11.63
N TYR A 106 -3.63 -7.21 10.81
CA TYR A 106 -3.65 -8.58 11.28
C TYR A 106 -2.30 -8.99 11.89
N LEU A 107 -1.19 -8.59 11.26
CA LEU A 107 0.15 -8.86 11.76
C LEU A 107 0.42 -8.12 13.07
N THR A 108 0.06 -6.84 13.15
CA THR A 108 0.26 -6.05 14.38
C THR A 108 -0.62 -6.55 15.52
N TYR A 109 -1.87 -6.91 15.25
CA TYR A 109 -2.74 -7.54 16.24
C TYR A 109 -2.15 -8.84 16.79
N LYS A 110 -1.62 -9.69 15.91
CA LYS A 110 -0.95 -10.93 16.34
C LYS A 110 0.30 -10.66 17.16
N ALA A 111 1.09 -9.64 16.79
CA ALA A 111 2.27 -9.23 17.55
C ALA A 111 1.89 -8.75 18.96
N GLU A 112 0.84 -7.95 19.09
CA GLU A 112 0.34 -7.46 20.38
C GLU A 112 -0.13 -8.61 21.29
N GLN A 113 -0.81 -9.62 20.74
CA GLN A 113 -1.17 -10.82 21.49
C GLN A 113 0.05 -11.57 22.05
N MET A 114 1.20 -11.39 21.42
CA MET A 114 2.48 -11.99 21.84
C MET A 114 3.32 -11.03 22.70
N GLY A 115 2.79 -9.88 23.08
CA GLY A 115 3.46 -8.87 23.90
C GLY A 115 4.42 -7.96 23.12
N TYR A 116 4.36 -7.93 21.79
CA TYR A 116 5.20 -7.06 20.96
C TYR A 116 4.39 -5.95 20.29
N HIS A 117 4.74 -4.70 20.58
CA HIS A 117 4.15 -3.54 19.93
C HIS A 117 4.91 -3.19 18.65
N SER A 118 4.24 -3.33 17.50
CA SER A 118 4.82 -3.08 16.18
C SER A 118 5.00 -1.58 15.95
N GLN A 119 6.22 -1.11 15.79
CA GLN A 119 6.53 0.31 15.64
C GLN A 119 6.51 0.74 14.17
N ILE A 120 7.30 0.09 13.32
CA ILE A 120 7.44 0.44 11.89
C ILE A 120 6.12 0.27 11.15
N ILE A 121 5.44 -0.86 11.35
CA ILE A 121 4.20 -1.16 10.63
C ILE A 121 3.10 -0.16 11.00
N LEU A 122 2.90 0.09 12.29
CA LEU A 122 1.88 1.02 12.76
C LEU A 122 2.19 2.47 12.38
N SER A 123 3.46 2.88 12.40
CA SER A 123 3.89 4.21 11.93
C SER A 123 3.62 4.38 10.44
N GLY A 124 3.97 3.39 9.62
CA GLY A 124 3.67 3.39 8.19
C GLY A 124 2.17 3.47 7.91
N ARG A 125 1.36 2.68 8.62
CA ARG A 125 -0.10 2.75 8.50
C ARG A 125 -0.65 4.13 8.80
N ARG A 126 -0.21 4.75 9.90
CA ARG A 126 -0.65 6.10 10.27
C ARG A 126 -0.32 7.13 9.18
N ILE A 127 0.91 7.10 8.64
CA ILE A 127 1.30 8.01 7.56
C ILE A 127 0.38 7.84 6.35
N ASN A 128 0.13 6.59 5.92
CA ASN A 128 -0.73 6.32 4.76
C ASN A 128 -2.19 6.70 5.02
N ASP A 129 -2.69 6.50 6.23
CA ASP A 129 -4.05 6.86 6.60
C ASP A 129 -4.25 8.38 6.65
N ASP A 130 -3.24 9.14 7.06
CA ASP A 130 -3.30 10.60 7.17
C ASP A 130 -3.13 11.32 5.81
N MET A 131 -2.70 10.63 4.74
CA MET A 131 -2.42 11.26 3.44
C MET A 131 -3.64 11.92 2.81
N GLY A 132 -4.84 11.36 2.96
CA GLY A 132 -6.07 12.00 2.49
C GLY A 132 -6.25 13.40 3.08
N GLY A 133 -6.11 13.50 4.41
CA GLY A 133 -6.17 14.76 5.14
C GLY A 133 -5.07 15.75 4.72
N TYR A 134 -3.85 15.28 4.54
CA TYR A 134 -2.73 16.11 4.08
C TYR A 134 -2.98 16.71 2.70
N ILE A 135 -3.50 15.92 1.75
CA ILE A 135 -3.81 16.39 0.39
C ILE A 135 -4.92 17.45 0.44
N ALA A 136 -5.99 17.21 1.21
CA ALA A 136 -7.08 18.17 1.35
C ALA A 136 -6.62 19.51 1.95
N GLN A 137 -5.81 19.46 3.02
CA GLN A 137 -5.22 20.68 3.60
C GLN A 137 -4.29 21.41 2.62
N SER A 138 -3.52 20.67 1.84
CA SER A 138 -2.63 21.23 0.82
C SER A 138 -3.43 21.90 -0.30
N LEU A 139 -4.56 21.33 -0.70
CA LEU A 139 -5.49 21.95 -1.65
C LEU A 139 -6.04 23.28 -1.11
N VAL A 140 -6.52 23.31 0.13
CA VAL A 140 -7.02 24.54 0.76
C VAL A 140 -5.95 25.63 0.75
N LYS A 141 -4.72 25.31 1.12
CA LYS A 141 -3.59 26.25 1.08
C LYS A 141 -3.32 26.78 -0.33
N LYS A 142 -3.41 25.92 -1.34
CA LYS A 142 -3.23 26.30 -2.75
C LYS A 142 -4.35 27.21 -3.25
N LEU A 143 -5.60 26.96 -2.86
CA LEU A 143 -6.73 27.85 -3.18
C LEU A 143 -6.50 29.25 -2.59
N ILE A 144 -6.11 29.32 -1.32
CA ILE A 144 -5.80 30.59 -0.66
C ILE A 144 -4.65 31.33 -1.37
N SER A 145 -3.57 30.62 -1.70
CA SER A 145 -2.41 31.22 -2.39
C SER A 145 -2.72 31.70 -3.83
N ALA A 146 -3.77 31.15 -4.42
CA ALA A 146 -4.26 31.58 -5.76
C ALA A 146 -5.40 32.56 -5.70
N ASP A 147 -5.68 33.15 -4.54
CA ASP A 147 -6.79 34.10 -4.29
C ASP A 147 -8.17 33.52 -4.69
N VAL A 148 -8.34 32.18 -4.61
CA VAL A 148 -9.62 31.53 -4.86
C VAL A 148 -10.34 31.32 -3.53
N PRO A 149 -11.59 31.82 -3.37
CA PRO A 149 -12.36 31.61 -2.15
C PRO A 149 -12.55 30.12 -1.84
N VAL A 150 -12.15 29.69 -0.66
CA VAL A 150 -12.32 28.28 -0.23
C VAL A 150 -13.80 27.92 -0.07
N LYS A 151 -14.58 28.85 0.52
CA LYS A 151 -16.02 28.68 0.66
C LYS A 151 -16.69 28.64 -0.72
N ASN A 152 -17.43 27.57 -0.97
CA ASN A 152 -18.10 27.29 -2.25
C ASN A 152 -17.15 27.01 -3.43
N ALA A 153 -15.86 26.77 -3.19
CA ALA A 153 -14.96 26.33 -4.25
C ALA A 153 -15.46 25.00 -4.86
N ARG A 154 -15.46 24.93 -6.19
CA ARG A 154 -15.80 23.70 -6.91
C ARG A 154 -14.52 22.97 -7.27
N VAL A 155 -14.33 21.80 -6.68
CA VAL A 155 -13.15 20.95 -6.86
C VAL A 155 -13.56 19.66 -7.54
N GLY A 156 -12.95 19.35 -8.68
CA GLY A 156 -13.10 18.07 -9.36
C GLY A 156 -12.01 17.09 -8.91
N ILE A 157 -12.40 15.91 -8.42
CA ILE A 157 -11.49 14.82 -8.11
C ILE A 157 -11.59 13.79 -9.22
N LEU A 158 -10.47 13.51 -9.90
CA LEU A 158 -10.39 12.54 -10.98
C LEU A 158 -9.76 11.24 -10.44
N GLY A 159 -10.48 10.14 -10.60
CA GLY A 159 -10.09 8.80 -10.09
C GLY A 159 -10.67 8.54 -8.71
N LEU A 160 -11.49 7.51 -8.62
CA LEU A 160 -12.16 7.08 -7.38
C LEU A 160 -11.63 5.74 -6.87
N THR A 161 -11.18 4.87 -7.77
CA THR A 161 -10.74 3.53 -7.44
C THR A 161 -9.32 3.54 -6.87
N PHE A 162 -9.00 2.57 -6.03
CA PHE A 162 -7.65 2.47 -5.44
C PHE A 162 -6.59 1.96 -6.44
N LYS A 163 -7.00 1.50 -7.62
CA LYS A 163 -6.12 0.92 -8.63
C LYS A 163 -6.65 1.16 -10.04
N GLU A 164 -5.75 1.40 -10.98
CA GLU A 164 -6.06 1.52 -12.40
C GLU A 164 -6.75 0.26 -12.95
N ASN A 165 -7.70 0.46 -13.85
CA ASN A 165 -8.42 -0.59 -14.55
C ASN A 165 -9.10 -1.62 -13.62
N CYS A 166 -9.50 -1.18 -12.42
CA CYS A 166 -10.18 -2.01 -11.44
C CYS A 166 -11.41 -1.26 -10.91
N PRO A 167 -12.63 -1.76 -11.08
CA PRO A 167 -13.86 -1.08 -10.63
C PRO A 167 -14.10 -1.24 -9.12
N ASP A 168 -13.05 -1.37 -8.32
CA ASP A 168 -13.12 -1.59 -6.87
C ASP A 168 -12.83 -0.30 -6.11
N THR A 169 -13.80 0.13 -5.29
CA THR A 169 -13.73 1.35 -4.47
C THR A 169 -13.59 1.06 -2.98
N ARG A 170 -13.38 -0.20 -2.59
CA ARG A 170 -13.26 -0.56 -1.17
C ARG A 170 -12.07 0.13 -0.52
N ASN A 171 -12.32 0.75 0.63
CA ASN A 171 -11.31 1.47 1.42
C ASN A 171 -10.53 2.52 0.59
N THR A 172 -11.14 3.10 -0.44
CA THR A 172 -10.50 4.17 -1.19
C THR A 172 -10.31 5.40 -0.31
N LYS A 173 -9.10 5.92 -0.25
CA LYS A 173 -8.76 7.15 0.48
C LYS A 173 -9.22 8.43 -0.22
N VAL A 174 -9.76 8.31 -1.42
CA VAL A 174 -10.40 9.42 -2.13
C VAL A 174 -11.66 9.90 -1.40
N MET A 175 -12.36 9.01 -0.71
CA MET A 175 -13.51 9.39 0.12
C MET A 175 -13.10 10.28 1.30
N ASP A 176 -11.93 10.05 1.88
CA ASP A 176 -11.39 10.88 2.95
C ASP A 176 -11.14 12.33 2.48
N LEU A 177 -10.73 12.50 1.21
CA LEU A 177 -10.64 13.84 0.59
C LEU A 177 -12.02 14.51 0.49
N SER A 178 -13.06 13.75 0.18
CA SER A 178 -14.43 14.26 0.05
C SER A 178 -15.04 14.64 1.40
N LEU A 179 -14.69 13.96 2.48
CA LEU A 179 -15.24 14.20 3.83
C LEU A 179 -14.60 15.43 4.52
N ILE A 180 -13.49 15.95 4.02
CA ILE A 180 -12.76 17.07 4.63
C ILE A 180 -13.21 18.41 4.04
N HIS A 181 -13.90 18.42 2.91
CA HIS A 181 -14.46 19.69 2.41
C HIS A 181 -15.65 20.10 3.28
N ILE A 182 -15.57 21.27 3.76
CA ILE A 182 -16.52 21.93 4.65
C ILE A 182 -17.45 22.80 3.82
#